data_95103deaa0037260874a06722073e234
#
_entry.id   95103deaa0037260874a06722073e234
#
_cell.length_a   1.000
_cell.length_b   1.000
_cell.length_c   1.000
_cell.angle_alpha   90.00
_cell.angle_beta   90.00
_cell.angle_gamma   90.00
#
_symmetry.space_group_name_H-M   'P 1'
#
loop_
_entity.id
_entity.type
_entity.pdbx_description
1 polymer ?
#
loop_
_entity_poly.entity_id
_entity_poly.type
_entity_poly.pdbx_seq_one_letter_code
_entity_poly.pdbx_strand_id
1 'polypeptide(L)'
;MGGGVVAGFVPPPYPYDRLDELRAVTDRFDGGCVDLSVGAPSDPPPPEVVAALSTSNAERGYPASIGSPAYREAALGWLTRRFGIDAGDAALAACVGTKEFVASAPHYLRLRDPSRDTVLFPAISYPTYAMGAELAGCRAVPVAVDHQWCLELDSIDPDDAARALCLWVNTPGNPAGGLEDLAAIAQWGRDRGVPVFSDECYIEFTWGADAGASILHHGAQGVMAVHSLSKRSNMAGIRAGFFAGDPDLVGYLSEVRKHAGMMVPAPAQAAAVVAFNDDAHVDAQRAVYTTRLNRLRELFSTYDAEVALPGGGLYLWAASPDGDGWALARRVAEEMGALASPGEFYGPSGQGHIRVAAVAPDARIDLLEQRMAARRGDTVRK
;
A
#
# COMPACT_ATOMS: atom_id res chain seq x y z
N MET A 1 39.44 28.32 10.78
CA MET A 1 38.24 28.05 9.98
C MET A 1 37.69 26.71 10.45
N GLY A 2 36.75 26.75 11.38
CA GLY A 2 36.07 25.55 11.88
C GLY A 2 35.04 25.10 10.84
N GLY A 3 35.36 24.04 10.10
CA GLY A 3 34.38 23.36 9.26
C GLY A 3 33.36 22.71 10.17
N GLY A 4 32.18 23.32 10.31
CA GLY A 4 31.03 22.65 10.92
C GLY A 4 30.74 21.40 10.10
N VAL A 5 30.77 20.24 10.74
CA VAL A 5 30.26 19.00 10.15
C VAL A 5 28.78 19.24 9.90
N VAL A 6 28.40 19.38 8.62
CA VAL A 6 26.99 19.37 8.24
C VAL A 6 26.48 17.97 8.64
N ALA A 7 25.55 17.94 9.59
CA ALA A 7 24.92 16.67 9.97
C ALA A 7 24.25 16.11 8.73
N GLY A 8 24.76 14.97 8.22
CA GLY A 8 24.18 14.28 7.09
C GLY A 8 22.82 13.68 7.45
N PHE A 9 22.05 13.28 6.42
CA PHE A 9 20.79 12.55 6.62
C PHE A 9 21.07 11.24 7.34
N VAL A 10 20.37 10.99 8.43
CA VAL A 10 20.39 9.72 9.18
C VAL A 10 19.03 9.09 8.98
N PRO A 11 18.93 7.94 8.27
CA PRO A 11 17.66 7.30 8.07
C PRO A 11 17.05 6.89 9.43
N PRO A 12 15.75 7.10 9.65
CA PRO A 12 15.09 6.63 10.86
C PRO A 12 15.11 5.09 10.91
N PRO A 13 15.07 4.48 12.11
CA PRO A 13 14.91 3.05 12.25
C PRO A 13 13.68 2.55 11.48
N TYR A 14 13.80 1.41 10.82
CA TYR A 14 12.66 0.84 10.13
C TYR A 14 11.60 0.40 11.17
N PRO A 15 10.33 0.86 11.06
CA PRO A 15 9.36 0.66 12.15
C PRO A 15 9.17 -0.78 12.58
N TYR A 16 9.24 -1.73 11.65
CA TYR A 16 9.02 -3.14 11.92
C TYR A 16 10.18 -3.82 12.70
N ASP A 17 11.38 -3.23 12.72
CA ASP A 17 12.51 -3.73 13.53
C ASP A 17 12.19 -3.60 15.04
N ARG A 18 11.26 -2.70 15.41
CA ARG A 18 10.77 -2.53 16.78
C ARG A 18 9.86 -3.67 17.28
N LEU A 19 9.49 -4.60 16.40
CA LEU A 19 8.68 -5.78 16.74
C LEU A 19 9.48 -6.97 17.25
N ASP A 20 10.81 -6.90 17.28
CA ASP A 20 11.68 -8.04 17.63
C ASP A 20 11.38 -8.62 19.02
N GLU A 21 11.09 -7.76 20.01
CA GLU A 21 10.72 -8.22 21.36
C GLU A 21 9.39 -8.99 21.34
N LEU A 22 8.38 -8.50 20.62
CA LEU A 22 7.09 -9.18 20.49
C LEU A 22 7.24 -10.47 19.67
N ARG A 23 8.08 -10.48 18.66
CA ARG A 23 8.40 -11.67 17.87
C ARG A 23 9.01 -12.75 18.77
N ALA A 24 9.96 -12.41 19.63
CA ALA A 24 10.57 -13.34 20.59
C ALA A 24 9.55 -13.95 21.58
N VAL A 25 8.48 -13.21 21.90
CA VAL A 25 7.36 -13.73 22.71
C VAL A 25 6.52 -14.71 21.89
N THR A 26 6.12 -14.33 20.68
CA THR A 26 5.27 -15.14 19.81
C THR A 26 5.94 -16.44 19.36
N ASP A 27 7.26 -16.44 19.17
CA ASP A 27 8.04 -17.63 18.77
C ASP A 27 8.07 -18.75 19.84
N ARG A 28 7.71 -18.45 21.11
CA ARG A 28 7.64 -19.43 22.18
C ARG A 28 6.40 -20.31 22.14
N PHE A 29 5.40 -19.92 21.36
CA PHE A 29 4.19 -20.72 21.22
C PHE A 29 4.45 -21.98 20.40
N ASP A 30 3.74 -23.05 20.71
CA ASP A 30 3.72 -24.25 19.87
C ASP A 30 3.22 -23.89 18.47
N GLY A 31 3.96 -24.27 17.44
CA GLY A 31 3.74 -23.84 16.06
C GLY A 31 4.29 -22.44 15.73
N GLY A 32 4.97 -21.74 16.65
CA GLY A 32 5.68 -20.49 16.44
C GLY A 32 4.81 -19.25 16.18
N CYS A 33 5.42 -18.13 15.86
CA CYS A 33 4.79 -16.84 15.58
C CYS A 33 3.80 -16.91 14.40
N VAL A 34 2.60 -16.36 14.55
CA VAL A 34 1.70 -16.06 13.43
C VAL A 34 1.84 -14.58 13.10
N ASP A 35 2.59 -14.28 12.03
CA ASP A 35 2.88 -12.91 11.64
C ASP A 35 1.73 -12.30 10.84
N LEU A 36 1.00 -11.36 11.46
CA LEU A 36 -0.06 -10.53 10.87
C LEU A 36 0.38 -9.06 10.75
N SER A 37 1.66 -8.77 11.00
CA SER A 37 2.18 -7.40 10.97
C SER A 37 2.50 -6.91 9.56
N VAL A 38 2.99 -7.81 8.68
CA VAL A 38 3.41 -7.46 7.32
C VAL A 38 2.32 -7.81 6.32
N GLY A 39 1.89 -6.83 5.53
CA GLY A 39 0.86 -7.03 4.50
C GLY A 39 1.41 -7.64 3.20
N ALA A 40 2.29 -8.63 3.27
CA ALA A 40 2.78 -9.35 2.10
C ALA A 40 1.92 -10.63 1.90
N PRO A 41 1.22 -10.78 0.75
CA PRO A 41 0.48 -12.00 0.44
C PRO A 41 1.37 -13.24 0.57
N SER A 42 0.88 -14.26 1.25
CA SER A 42 1.58 -15.53 1.46
C SER A 42 1.07 -16.66 0.58
N ASP A 43 -0.10 -16.49 -0.04
CA ASP A 43 -0.60 -17.43 -1.04
C ASP A 43 0.25 -17.35 -2.32
N PRO A 44 0.43 -18.45 -3.06
CA PRO A 44 1.24 -18.45 -4.27
C PRO A 44 0.58 -17.62 -5.39
N PRO A 45 1.37 -17.03 -6.29
CA PRO A 45 0.84 -16.47 -7.53
C PRO A 45 0.29 -17.58 -8.43
N PRO A 46 -0.56 -17.25 -9.44
CA PRO A 46 -1.07 -18.24 -10.38
C PRO A 46 0.05 -19.03 -11.08
N PRO A 47 -0.12 -20.36 -11.30
CA PRO A 47 0.91 -21.19 -11.94
C PRO A 47 1.35 -20.69 -13.31
N GLU A 48 0.42 -20.13 -14.10
CA GLU A 48 0.67 -19.59 -15.44
C GLU A 48 1.60 -18.37 -15.38
N VAL A 49 1.46 -17.54 -14.33
CA VAL A 49 2.33 -16.40 -14.06
C VAL A 49 3.75 -16.88 -13.72
N VAL A 50 3.86 -17.92 -12.87
CA VAL A 50 5.15 -18.53 -12.54
C VAL A 50 5.81 -19.17 -13.76
N ALA A 51 5.03 -19.84 -14.60
CA ALA A 51 5.52 -20.42 -15.86
C ALA A 51 6.05 -19.33 -16.81
N ALA A 52 5.36 -18.21 -16.94
CA ALA A 52 5.78 -17.09 -17.78
C ALA A 52 7.13 -16.48 -17.35
N LEU A 53 7.45 -16.47 -16.06
CA LEU A 53 8.76 -16.03 -15.56
C LEU A 53 9.91 -16.86 -16.12
N SER A 54 9.73 -18.17 -16.21
CA SER A 54 10.80 -19.10 -16.61
C SER A 54 10.85 -19.40 -18.12
N THR A 55 9.74 -19.17 -18.83
CA THR A 55 9.61 -19.50 -20.26
C THR A 55 9.61 -18.31 -21.19
N SER A 56 9.69 -17.09 -20.66
CA SER A 56 9.60 -15.86 -21.45
C SER A 56 10.75 -15.66 -22.43
N ASN A 57 11.92 -16.28 -22.20
CA ASN A 57 13.16 -16.13 -22.97
C ASN A 57 13.54 -14.63 -23.16
N ALA A 58 13.19 -13.80 -22.20
CA ALA A 58 13.30 -12.34 -22.24
C ALA A 58 14.53 -11.80 -21.46
N GLU A 59 15.38 -12.67 -20.93
CA GLU A 59 16.52 -12.33 -20.06
C GLU A 59 17.71 -11.72 -20.80
N ARG A 60 17.76 -11.78 -22.14
CA ARG A 60 18.96 -11.45 -22.92
C ARG A 60 19.13 -9.97 -23.25
N GLY A 61 18.04 -9.21 -23.27
CA GLY A 61 18.04 -7.80 -23.69
C GLY A 61 17.65 -6.86 -22.55
N TYR A 62 18.06 -5.60 -22.67
CA TYR A 62 17.52 -4.58 -21.78
C TYR A 62 16.02 -4.40 -22.02
N PRO A 63 15.19 -4.43 -20.96
CA PRO A 63 13.77 -4.22 -21.09
C PRO A 63 13.47 -2.75 -21.39
N ALA A 64 12.32 -2.50 -22.03
CA ALA A 64 11.82 -1.14 -22.15
C ALA A 64 11.51 -0.56 -20.76
N SER A 65 12.04 0.61 -20.44
CA SER A 65 11.86 1.25 -19.13
C SER A 65 10.41 1.60 -18.82
N ILE A 66 9.64 1.97 -19.84
CA ILE A 66 8.19 2.26 -19.73
C ILE A 66 7.32 1.00 -19.75
N GLY A 67 7.91 -0.19 -19.83
CA GLY A 67 7.21 -1.45 -20.10
C GLY A 67 7.10 -1.76 -21.59
N SER A 68 7.09 -3.05 -21.94
CA SER A 68 6.86 -3.52 -23.30
C SER A 68 5.46 -3.09 -23.81
N PRO A 69 5.22 -3.01 -25.12
CA PRO A 69 3.87 -2.78 -25.63
C PRO A 69 2.84 -3.73 -25.03
N ALA A 70 3.12 -5.03 -25.01
CA ALA A 70 2.23 -6.03 -24.42
C ALA A 70 1.95 -5.79 -22.94
N TYR A 71 2.95 -5.35 -22.15
CA TYR A 71 2.75 -4.99 -20.74
C TYR A 71 1.77 -3.83 -20.59
N ARG A 72 1.96 -2.77 -21.36
CA ARG A 72 1.11 -1.57 -21.28
C ARG A 72 -0.31 -1.85 -21.77
N GLU A 73 -0.45 -2.62 -22.86
CA GLU A 73 -1.75 -3.05 -23.38
C GLU A 73 -2.51 -3.92 -22.37
N ALA A 74 -1.82 -4.87 -21.73
CA ALA A 74 -2.44 -5.73 -20.71
C ALA A 74 -2.89 -4.92 -19.49
N ALA A 75 -2.07 -3.96 -19.02
CA ALA A 75 -2.41 -3.09 -17.89
C ALA A 75 -3.61 -2.18 -18.21
N LEU A 76 -3.63 -1.56 -19.40
CA LEU A 76 -4.77 -0.75 -19.85
C LEU A 76 -6.02 -1.60 -20.03
N GLY A 77 -5.89 -2.77 -20.66
CA GLY A 77 -6.99 -3.72 -20.83
C GLY A 77 -7.59 -4.17 -19.49
N TRP A 78 -6.77 -4.34 -18.47
CA TRP A 78 -7.22 -4.62 -17.11
C TRP A 78 -8.03 -3.45 -16.52
N LEU A 79 -7.53 -2.22 -16.59
CA LEU A 79 -8.25 -1.03 -16.13
C LEU A 79 -9.62 -0.90 -16.80
N THR A 80 -9.69 -1.14 -18.10
CA THR A 80 -10.94 -1.08 -18.86
C THR A 80 -11.90 -2.19 -18.46
N ARG A 81 -11.43 -3.46 -18.38
CA ARG A 81 -12.29 -4.60 -18.08
C ARG A 81 -12.83 -4.58 -16.65
N ARG A 82 -11.98 -4.23 -15.68
CA ARG A 82 -12.35 -4.35 -14.25
C ARG A 82 -13.06 -3.10 -13.73
N PHE A 83 -12.68 -1.94 -14.25
CA PHE A 83 -13.14 -0.65 -13.68
C PHE A 83 -13.84 0.24 -14.69
N GLY A 84 -13.98 -0.18 -15.94
CA GLY A 84 -14.63 0.65 -16.96
C GLY A 84 -13.86 1.92 -17.32
N ILE A 85 -12.56 1.98 -16.99
CA ILE A 85 -11.75 3.15 -17.28
C ILE A 85 -11.44 3.17 -18.79
N ASP A 86 -11.94 4.18 -19.46
CA ASP A 86 -11.42 4.54 -20.77
C ASP A 86 -10.09 5.27 -20.56
N ALA A 87 -9.02 4.64 -20.97
CA ALA A 87 -7.68 5.22 -20.82
C ALA A 87 -7.52 6.54 -21.59
N GLY A 88 -8.35 6.80 -22.61
CA GLY A 88 -8.45 8.08 -23.31
C GLY A 88 -7.09 8.73 -23.56
N ASP A 89 -6.89 9.90 -22.98
CA ASP A 89 -5.64 10.66 -23.07
C ASP A 89 -4.60 10.26 -22.01
N ALA A 90 -4.86 9.26 -21.15
CA ALA A 90 -3.92 8.84 -20.10
C ALA A 90 -2.71 8.12 -20.72
N ALA A 91 -1.51 8.51 -20.32
CA ALA A 91 -0.29 7.76 -20.58
C ALA A 91 -0.06 6.72 -19.46
N LEU A 92 0.72 5.65 -19.76
CA LEU A 92 1.05 4.60 -18.81
C LEU A 92 2.51 4.19 -18.93
N ALA A 93 3.17 3.97 -17.79
CA ALA A 93 4.51 3.41 -17.73
C ALA A 93 4.69 2.45 -16.55
N ALA A 94 5.55 1.44 -16.74
CA ALA A 94 5.89 0.45 -15.73
C ALA A 94 6.73 1.04 -14.60
N CYS A 95 6.60 0.49 -13.38
CA CYS A 95 7.47 0.75 -12.24
C CYS A 95 7.91 -0.55 -11.54
N VAL A 96 9.05 -0.49 -10.82
CA VAL A 96 9.66 -1.65 -10.13
C VAL A 96 8.95 -1.92 -8.80
N GLY A 97 7.63 -2.11 -8.89
CA GLY A 97 6.71 -2.08 -7.76
C GLY A 97 6.46 -0.65 -7.27
N THR A 98 5.31 -0.44 -6.64
CA THR A 98 4.87 0.91 -6.27
C THR A 98 5.71 1.54 -5.16
N LYS A 99 6.30 0.75 -4.26
CA LYS A 99 7.13 1.30 -3.17
C LYS A 99 8.29 2.15 -3.66
N GLU A 100 9.02 1.70 -4.69
CA GLU A 100 10.14 2.48 -5.21
C GLU A 100 9.65 3.74 -5.92
N PHE A 101 8.49 3.66 -6.61
CA PHE A 101 7.88 4.82 -7.26
C PHE A 101 7.44 5.86 -6.22
N VAL A 102 6.75 5.44 -5.17
CA VAL A 102 6.34 6.31 -4.04
C VAL A 102 7.56 6.99 -3.41
N ALA A 103 8.64 6.25 -3.18
CA ALA A 103 9.84 6.79 -2.56
C ALA A 103 10.61 7.75 -3.48
N SER A 104 10.61 7.53 -4.80
CA SER A 104 11.44 8.27 -5.74
C SER A 104 10.72 9.42 -6.46
N ALA A 105 9.40 9.36 -6.62
CA ALA A 105 8.64 10.37 -7.35
C ALA A 105 8.82 11.79 -6.80
N PRO A 106 8.79 12.06 -5.48
CA PRO A 106 9.04 13.40 -4.96
C PRO A 106 10.40 13.97 -5.35
N HIS A 107 11.45 13.14 -5.35
CA HIS A 107 12.78 13.56 -5.78
C HIS A 107 12.78 14.01 -7.26
N TYR A 108 12.14 13.26 -8.13
CA TYR A 108 12.06 13.60 -9.55
C TYR A 108 11.19 14.85 -9.81
N LEU A 109 10.10 14.99 -9.06
CA LEU A 109 9.27 16.19 -9.14
C LEU A 109 10.03 17.44 -8.65
N ARG A 110 10.85 17.28 -7.59
CA ARG A 110 11.71 18.36 -7.10
C ARG A 110 12.74 18.82 -8.13
N LEU A 111 13.26 17.91 -8.95
CA LEU A 111 14.13 18.26 -10.09
C LEU A 111 13.38 19.03 -11.18
N ARG A 112 12.10 18.73 -11.39
CA ARG A 112 11.24 19.41 -12.36
C ARG A 112 10.85 20.81 -11.90
N ASP A 113 10.48 20.95 -10.64
CA ASP A 113 10.08 22.23 -10.03
C ASP A 113 10.82 22.45 -8.69
N PRO A 114 12.02 23.04 -8.74
CA PRO A 114 12.79 23.32 -7.54
C PRO A 114 12.21 24.44 -6.66
N SER A 115 11.20 25.16 -7.13
CA SER A 115 10.52 26.21 -6.34
C SER A 115 9.56 25.66 -5.30
N ARG A 116 9.08 24.42 -5.48
CA ARG A 116 8.19 23.68 -4.56
C ARG A 116 8.99 22.68 -3.75
N ASP A 117 8.66 22.48 -2.49
CA ASP A 117 9.43 21.63 -1.57
C ASP A 117 8.59 20.88 -0.53
N THR A 118 7.29 20.75 -0.76
CA THR A 118 6.37 20.11 0.18
C THR A 118 5.70 18.91 -0.47
N VAL A 119 5.61 17.80 0.26
CA VAL A 119 4.84 16.61 -0.14
C VAL A 119 3.72 16.42 0.88
N LEU A 120 2.49 16.46 0.39
CA LEU A 120 1.28 16.23 1.18
C LEU A 120 0.89 14.75 1.13
N PHE A 121 0.44 14.18 2.26
CA PHE A 121 0.01 12.79 2.36
C PHE A 121 -0.91 12.58 3.57
N PRO A 122 -1.75 11.51 3.63
CA PRO A 122 -2.65 11.29 4.76
C PRO A 122 -1.88 11.10 6.08
N ALA A 123 -2.34 11.71 7.18
CA ALA A 123 -1.70 11.63 8.51
C ALA A 123 -1.65 10.19 9.05
N ILE A 124 -2.57 9.33 8.61
CA ILE A 124 -2.55 7.89 8.84
C ILE A 124 -2.33 7.21 7.50
N SER A 125 -1.12 6.72 7.27
CA SER A 125 -0.75 6.22 5.95
C SER A 125 0.47 5.32 5.94
N TYR A 126 0.76 4.80 4.77
CA TYR A 126 1.97 4.01 4.54
C TYR A 126 3.24 4.87 4.73
N PRO A 127 4.19 4.47 5.60
CA PRO A 127 5.33 5.31 6.00
C PRO A 127 6.22 5.81 4.86
N THR A 128 6.14 5.17 3.69
CA THR A 128 6.99 5.53 2.56
C THR A 128 6.61 6.88 1.93
N TYR A 129 5.40 7.41 2.14
CA TYR A 129 5.07 8.75 1.64
C TYR A 129 5.91 9.82 2.33
N ALA A 130 5.99 9.78 3.66
CA ALA A 130 6.87 10.67 4.43
C ALA A 130 8.35 10.46 4.06
N MET A 131 8.78 9.20 4.00
CA MET A 131 10.18 8.88 3.65
C MET A 131 10.55 9.36 2.24
N GLY A 132 9.64 9.28 1.27
CA GLY A 132 9.86 9.79 -0.09
C GLY A 132 10.08 11.31 -0.10
N ALA A 133 9.33 12.05 0.73
CA ALA A 133 9.55 13.48 0.91
C ALA A 133 10.94 13.78 1.51
N GLU A 134 11.30 13.07 2.57
CA GLU A 134 12.61 13.23 3.25
C GLU A 134 13.78 12.91 2.32
N LEU A 135 13.71 11.81 1.55
CA LEU A 135 14.73 11.43 0.57
C LEU A 135 14.87 12.46 -0.57
N ALA A 136 13.81 13.20 -0.85
CA ALA A 136 13.82 14.30 -1.81
C ALA A 136 14.34 15.62 -1.21
N GLY A 137 14.63 15.67 0.09
CA GLY A 137 14.95 16.92 0.80
C GLY A 137 13.75 17.87 0.86
N CYS A 138 12.55 17.32 0.88
CA CYS A 138 11.29 18.05 0.95
C CYS A 138 10.69 17.98 2.36
N ARG A 139 9.77 18.89 2.62
CA ARG A 139 8.93 18.86 3.82
C ARG A 139 7.89 17.76 3.66
N ALA A 140 7.83 16.86 4.63
CA ALA A 140 6.82 15.82 4.75
C ALA A 140 5.65 16.38 5.57
N VAL A 141 4.52 16.68 4.95
CA VAL A 141 3.37 17.32 5.61
C VAL A 141 2.17 16.38 5.64
N PRO A 142 1.85 15.82 6.81
CA PRO A 142 0.67 14.99 6.98
C PRO A 142 -0.59 15.85 6.96
N VAL A 143 -1.59 15.42 6.18
CA VAL A 143 -2.92 16.01 6.08
C VAL A 143 -3.86 15.25 7.01
N ALA A 144 -4.69 15.95 7.78
CA ALA A 144 -5.66 15.32 8.68
C ALA A 144 -6.58 14.36 7.93
N VAL A 145 -7.04 13.35 8.65
CA VAL A 145 -8.03 12.38 8.16
C VAL A 145 -9.25 12.41 9.07
N ASP A 146 -10.42 12.17 8.48
CA ASP A 146 -11.69 12.11 9.19
C ASP A 146 -11.89 10.79 9.96
N HIS A 147 -13.09 10.59 10.52
CA HIS A 147 -13.47 9.37 11.22
C HIS A 147 -13.60 8.13 10.33
N GLN A 148 -13.63 8.30 9.00
CA GLN A 148 -13.60 7.23 7.99
C GLN A 148 -12.19 6.99 7.45
N TRP A 149 -11.21 7.68 8.01
CA TRP A 149 -9.80 7.65 7.63
C TRP A 149 -9.53 8.18 6.22
N CYS A 150 -10.37 9.10 5.74
CA CYS A 150 -10.25 9.79 4.48
C CYS A 150 -9.70 11.21 4.67
N LEU A 151 -9.04 11.76 3.64
CA LEU A 151 -8.40 13.08 3.68
C LEU A 151 -9.39 14.21 3.96
N GLU A 152 -9.07 15.04 4.92
CA GLU A 152 -9.75 16.33 5.15
C GLU A 152 -9.05 17.45 4.36
N LEU A 153 -9.43 17.64 3.10
CA LEU A 153 -8.79 18.62 2.21
C LEU A 153 -8.80 20.05 2.75
N ASP A 154 -9.84 20.42 3.51
CA ASP A 154 -9.97 21.74 4.12
C ASP A 154 -8.99 21.97 5.28
N SER A 155 -8.36 20.91 5.79
CA SER A 155 -7.31 21.00 6.81
C SER A 155 -5.94 21.37 6.26
N ILE A 156 -5.78 21.37 4.93
CA ILE A 156 -4.50 21.67 4.29
C ILE A 156 -4.22 23.18 4.40
N ASP A 157 -3.11 23.51 5.05
CA ASP A 157 -2.66 24.90 5.14
C ASP A 157 -2.41 25.50 3.75
N PRO A 158 -2.94 26.70 3.43
CA PRO A 158 -2.76 27.33 2.12
C PRO A 158 -1.29 27.53 1.72
N ASP A 159 -0.39 27.81 2.67
CA ASP A 159 1.04 27.99 2.40
C ASP A 159 1.69 26.63 2.04
N ASP A 160 1.28 25.54 2.70
CA ASP A 160 1.73 24.19 2.35
C ASP A 160 1.19 23.75 0.99
N ALA A 161 -0.07 24.05 0.70
CA ALA A 161 -0.66 23.80 -0.62
C ALA A 161 0.07 24.56 -1.74
N ALA A 162 0.42 25.85 -1.53
CA ALA A 162 1.16 26.65 -2.50
C ALA A 162 2.57 26.10 -2.79
N ARG A 163 3.18 25.41 -1.83
CA ARG A 163 4.52 24.81 -1.93
C ARG A 163 4.48 23.32 -2.32
N ALA A 164 3.30 22.73 -2.49
CA ALA A 164 3.17 21.30 -2.70
C ALA A 164 3.69 20.86 -4.07
N LEU A 165 4.63 19.92 -4.06
CA LEU A 165 5.08 19.18 -5.25
C LEU A 165 4.04 18.17 -5.71
N CYS A 166 3.38 17.53 -4.75
CA CYS A 166 2.29 16.59 -4.97
C CYS A 166 1.49 16.36 -3.69
N LEU A 167 0.28 15.84 -3.88
CA LEU A 167 -0.55 15.23 -2.86
C LEU A 167 -0.64 13.72 -3.11
N TRP A 168 -0.19 12.91 -2.16
CA TRP A 168 -0.46 11.47 -2.14
C TRP A 168 -1.82 11.19 -1.53
N VAL A 169 -2.55 10.29 -2.15
CA VAL A 169 -3.76 9.68 -1.61
C VAL A 169 -3.63 8.16 -1.74
N ASN A 170 -4.23 7.40 -0.82
CA ASN A 170 -4.20 5.94 -0.88
C ASN A 170 -5.62 5.38 -0.70
N THR A 171 -6.17 4.78 -1.76
CA THR A 171 -7.53 4.26 -1.76
C THR A 171 -7.63 2.93 -2.51
N PRO A 172 -8.14 1.89 -1.83
CA PRO A 172 -8.40 1.74 -0.40
C PRO A 172 -7.16 1.99 0.46
N GLY A 173 -7.34 2.66 1.60
CA GLY A 173 -6.25 3.14 2.46
C GLY A 173 -5.53 2.05 3.26
N ASN A 174 -4.22 2.10 3.34
CA ASN A 174 -3.41 1.34 4.29
C ASN A 174 -2.92 2.29 5.39
N PRO A 175 -3.32 2.09 6.67
CA PRO A 175 -3.78 0.83 7.29
C PRO A 175 -5.30 0.67 7.43
N ALA A 176 -6.10 1.71 7.33
CA ALA A 176 -7.45 1.74 7.89
C ALA A 176 -8.57 1.37 6.90
N GLY A 177 -8.26 1.28 5.61
CA GLY A 177 -9.21 0.83 4.59
C GLY A 177 -10.23 1.89 4.15
N GLY A 178 -9.97 3.18 4.40
CA GLY A 178 -10.81 4.28 3.93
C GLY A 178 -10.92 4.33 2.41
N LEU A 179 -12.05 4.81 1.92
CA LEU A 179 -12.34 5.00 0.49
C LEU A 179 -12.52 6.49 0.22
N GLU A 180 -11.59 7.06 -0.52
CA GLU A 180 -11.47 8.50 -0.74
C GLU A 180 -12.49 9.05 -1.76
N ASP A 181 -12.90 10.30 -1.59
CA ASP A 181 -13.60 11.07 -2.63
C ASP A 181 -12.60 11.56 -3.69
N LEU A 182 -12.31 10.67 -4.65
CA LEU A 182 -11.34 10.94 -5.70
C LEU A 182 -11.77 12.09 -6.64
N ALA A 183 -13.09 12.39 -6.76
CA ALA A 183 -13.58 13.53 -7.53
C ALA A 183 -13.17 14.84 -6.88
N ALA A 184 -13.45 14.99 -5.59
CA ALA A 184 -13.08 16.18 -4.82
C ALA A 184 -11.57 16.37 -4.78
N ILE A 185 -10.80 15.28 -4.58
CA ILE A 185 -9.33 15.33 -4.52
C ILE A 185 -8.71 15.72 -5.86
N ALA A 186 -9.17 15.14 -6.97
CA ALA A 186 -8.70 15.51 -8.31
C ALA A 186 -8.98 16.98 -8.63
N GLN A 187 -10.18 17.46 -8.27
CA GLN A 187 -10.55 18.86 -8.46
C GLN A 187 -9.70 19.79 -7.60
N TRP A 188 -9.47 19.44 -6.32
CA TRP A 188 -8.60 20.20 -5.41
C TRP A 188 -7.19 20.40 -6.00
N GLY A 189 -6.63 19.31 -6.57
CA GLY A 189 -5.31 19.34 -7.20
C GLY A 189 -5.27 20.26 -8.42
N ARG A 190 -6.28 20.17 -9.30
CA ARG A 190 -6.40 21.00 -10.49
C ARG A 190 -6.52 22.49 -10.18
N ASP A 191 -7.37 22.84 -9.20
CA ASP A 191 -7.59 24.24 -8.80
C ASP A 191 -6.33 24.91 -8.26
N ARG A 192 -5.38 24.11 -7.74
CA ARG A 192 -4.13 24.59 -7.15
C ARG A 192 -2.87 24.31 -7.98
N GLY A 193 -3.02 23.63 -9.11
CA GLY A 193 -1.89 23.17 -9.92
C GLY A 193 -0.95 22.24 -9.16
N VAL A 194 -1.52 21.40 -8.27
CA VAL A 194 -0.81 20.41 -7.47
C VAL A 194 -1.13 19.02 -8.05
N PRO A 195 -0.12 18.29 -8.56
CA PRO A 195 -0.33 16.92 -9.01
C PRO A 195 -0.83 16.00 -7.90
N VAL A 196 -1.86 15.20 -8.18
CA VAL A 196 -2.38 14.20 -7.25
C VAL A 196 -1.91 12.81 -7.65
N PHE A 197 -1.30 12.09 -6.73
CA PHE A 197 -0.87 10.71 -6.91
C PHE A 197 -1.75 9.80 -6.07
N SER A 198 -2.57 8.98 -6.72
CA SER A 198 -3.48 8.02 -6.10
C SER A 198 -2.84 6.64 -6.09
N ASP A 199 -2.42 6.17 -4.91
CA ASP A 199 -1.94 4.80 -4.71
C ASP A 199 -3.14 3.87 -4.57
N GLU A 200 -3.43 3.15 -5.65
CA GLU A 200 -4.58 2.26 -5.82
C GLU A 200 -4.19 0.79 -5.77
N CYS A 201 -3.11 0.46 -5.03
CA CYS A 201 -2.61 -0.91 -4.91
C CYS A 201 -3.64 -1.93 -4.43
N TYR A 202 -4.70 -1.49 -3.77
CA TYR A 202 -5.76 -2.34 -3.20
C TYR A 202 -7.09 -2.23 -3.94
N ILE A 203 -7.17 -1.56 -5.08
CA ILE A 203 -8.42 -1.28 -5.80
C ILE A 203 -9.27 -2.55 -6.05
N GLU A 204 -8.64 -3.68 -6.35
CA GLU A 204 -9.30 -4.99 -6.53
C GLU A 204 -9.93 -5.53 -5.23
N PHE A 205 -9.50 -5.03 -4.08
CA PHE A 205 -9.95 -5.44 -2.76
C PHE A 205 -10.78 -4.33 -2.10
N THR A 206 -11.66 -3.69 -2.86
CA THR A 206 -12.74 -2.85 -2.34
C THR A 206 -13.89 -3.78 -1.97
N TRP A 207 -14.40 -3.66 -0.74
CA TRP A 207 -15.43 -4.52 -0.20
C TRP A 207 -16.80 -3.85 -0.31
N GLY A 208 -17.86 -4.64 -0.52
CA GLY A 208 -19.21 -4.12 -0.75
C GLY A 208 -19.69 -4.34 -2.18
N ALA A 209 -20.75 -3.62 -2.56
CA ALA A 209 -21.43 -3.80 -3.86
C ALA A 209 -20.73 -3.06 -5.02
N ASP A 210 -19.96 -2.02 -4.70
CA ASP A 210 -19.33 -1.18 -5.71
C ASP A 210 -17.95 -1.71 -6.08
N ALA A 211 -17.61 -1.62 -7.37
CA ALA A 211 -16.25 -1.83 -7.82
C ALA A 211 -15.34 -0.72 -7.28
N GLY A 212 -14.04 -1.01 -7.11
CA GLY A 212 -13.06 0.00 -6.71
C GLY A 212 -13.06 1.20 -7.65
N ALA A 213 -12.90 2.39 -7.09
CA ALA A 213 -12.80 3.62 -7.86
C ALA A 213 -11.33 3.98 -8.12
N SER A 214 -11.03 4.47 -9.32
CA SER A 214 -9.73 5.04 -9.69
C SER A 214 -9.86 6.53 -9.91
N ILE A 215 -8.81 7.29 -9.61
CA ILE A 215 -8.74 8.72 -9.89
C ILE A 215 -8.86 9.02 -11.41
N LEU A 216 -8.54 8.03 -12.25
CA LEU A 216 -8.67 8.14 -13.71
C LEU A 216 -10.12 8.26 -14.20
N HIS A 217 -11.12 7.88 -13.40
CA HIS A 217 -12.53 8.15 -13.73
C HIS A 217 -12.82 9.66 -13.83
N HIS A 218 -11.97 10.48 -13.24
CA HIS A 218 -12.12 11.93 -13.21
C HIS A 218 -11.19 12.65 -14.21
N GLY A 219 -10.69 11.91 -15.23
CA GLY A 219 -9.79 12.41 -16.28
C GLY A 219 -8.32 12.35 -15.86
N ALA A 220 -7.43 12.35 -16.85
CA ALA A 220 -5.99 12.15 -16.65
C ALA A 220 -5.24 13.42 -16.22
N GLN A 221 -5.75 14.63 -16.55
CA GLN A 221 -5.03 15.88 -16.32
C GLN A 221 -4.73 16.13 -14.84
N GLY A 222 -3.46 16.33 -14.50
CA GLY A 222 -2.98 16.65 -13.16
C GLY A 222 -3.08 15.48 -12.16
N VAL A 223 -3.40 14.27 -12.61
CA VAL A 223 -3.54 13.10 -11.75
C VAL A 223 -2.66 11.93 -12.20
N MET A 224 -2.33 11.05 -11.25
CA MET A 224 -1.55 9.84 -11.45
C MET A 224 -2.12 8.71 -10.61
N ALA A 225 -2.66 7.68 -11.25
CA ALA A 225 -3.01 6.42 -10.57
C ALA A 225 -1.79 5.50 -10.52
N VAL A 226 -1.56 4.84 -9.39
CA VAL A 226 -0.43 3.94 -9.16
C VAL A 226 -0.93 2.56 -8.77
N HIS A 227 -0.56 1.54 -9.53
CA HIS A 227 -1.05 0.17 -9.37
C HIS A 227 0.07 -0.86 -9.23
N SER A 228 -0.20 -1.93 -8.48
CA SER A 228 0.78 -2.98 -8.20
C SER A 228 0.20 -4.38 -8.38
N LEU A 229 1.00 -5.29 -8.91
CA LEU A 229 0.70 -6.72 -8.90
C LEU A 229 1.02 -7.40 -7.56
N SER A 230 1.69 -6.69 -6.64
CA SER A 230 2.10 -7.25 -5.35
C SER A 230 0.94 -7.79 -4.52
N LYS A 231 -0.20 -7.10 -4.54
CA LYS A 231 -1.40 -7.48 -3.75
C LYS A 231 -2.42 -8.20 -4.62
N ARG A 232 -2.73 -7.64 -5.80
CA ARG A 232 -3.70 -8.17 -6.74
C ARG A 232 -3.42 -9.63 -7.12
N SER A 233 -2.15 -9.98 -7.36
CA SER A 233 -1.76 -11.27 -7.93
C SER A 233 -0.73 -12.04 -7.09
N ASN A 234 -0.58 -11.71 -5.81
CA ASN A 234 0.40 -12.33 -4.89
C ASN A 234 1.85 -12.28 -5.41
N MET A 235 2.20 -11.22 -6.16
CA MET A 235 3.47 -11.08 -6.87
C MET A 235 4.43 -10.08 -6.21
N ALA A 236 4.40 -9.94 -4.89
CA ALA A 236 5.20 -8.93 -4.19
C ALA A 236 6.72 -9.04 -4.49
N GLY A 237 7.23 -10.25 -4.65
CA GLY A 237 8.65 -10.52 -4.97
C GLY A 237 9.03 -10.23 -6.43
N ILE A 238 8.07 -10.13 -7.34
CA ILE A 238 8.32 -9.91 -8.79
C ILE A 238 8.66 -8.46 -9.09
N ARG A 239 8.28 -7.53 -8.22
CA ARG A 239 8.55 -6.10 -8.36
C ARG A 239 7.99 -5.49 -9.65
N ALA A 240 6.71 -5.70 -9.93
CA ALA A 240 6.02 -5.15 -11.09
C ALA A 240 4.78 -4.35 -10.68
N GLY A 241 4.61 -3.20 -11.32
CA GLY A 241 3.50 -2.28 -11.19
C GLY A 241 3.55 -1.23 -12.29
N PHE A 242 2.65 -0.28 -12.27
CA PHE A 242 2.64 0.81 -13.23
C PHE A 242 2.07 2.09 -12.61
N PHE A 243 2.31 3.19 -13.28
CA PHE A 243 1.67 4.47 -13.04
C PHE A 243 1.03 4.96 -14.35
N ALA A 244 -0.15 5.56 -14.23
CA ALA A 244 -0.93 6.03 -15.38
C ALA A 244 -1.65 7.33 -15.04
N GLY A 245 -1.74 8.25 -15.98
CA GLY A 245 -2.42 9.52 -15.78
C GLY A 245 -1.96 10.59 -16.75
N ASP A 246 -1.69 11.78 -16.22
CA ASP A 246 -1.29 12.96 -16.98
C ASP A 246 -0.10 12.66 -17.92
N PRO A 247 -0.25 12.82 -19.24
CA PRO A 247 0.78 12.49 -20.22
C PRO A 247 2.11 13.23 -20.01
N ASP A 248 2.07 14.49 -19.57
CA ASP A 248 3.27 15.29 -19.34
C ASP A 248 4.01 14.81 -18.10
N LEU A 249 3.29 14.42 -17.05
CA LEU A 249 3.87 13.83 -15.83
C LEU A 249 4.45 12.44 -16.10
N VAL A 250 3.68 11.58 -16.79
CA VAL A 250 4.14 10.22 -17.16
C VAL A 250 5.36 10.32 -18.07
N GLY A 251 5.33 11.19 -19.08
CA GLY A 251 6.45 11.40 -19.99
C GLY A 251 7.71 11.84 -19.27
N TYR A 252 7.62 12.88 -18.43
CA TYR A 252 8.74 13.38 -17.64
C TYR A 252 9.32 12.32 -16.72
N LEU A 253 8.47 11.68 -15.90
CA LEU A 253 8.91 10.65 -14.96
C LEU A 253 9.52 9.44 -15.69
N SER A 254 8.99 9.06 -16.84
CA SER A 254 9.53 7.97 -17.66
C SER A 254 10.95 8.25 -18.14
N GLU A 255 11.23 9.45 -18.61
CA GLU A 255 12.57 9.81 -19.09
C GLU A 255 13.57 9.87 -17.93
N VAL A 256 13.25 10.51 -16.81
CA VAL A 256 14.14 10.53 -15.65
C VAL A 256 14.42 9.13 -15.13
N ARG A 257 13.39 8.30 -15.00
CA ARG A 257 13.49 6.92 -14.50
C ARG A 257 14.30 6.02 -15.44
N LYS A 258 14.23 6.24 -16.75
CA LYS A 258 15.06 5.56 -17.74
C LYS A 258 16.55 5.82 -17.52
N HIS A 259 16.94 7.08 -17.28
CA HIS A 259 18.31 7.43 -16.92
C HIS A 259 18.75 6.88 -15.57
N ALA A 260 17.81 6.78 -14.60
CA ALA A 260 18.06 6.19 -13.29
C ALA A 260 18.13 4.64 -13.30
N GLY A 261 17.90 3.99 -14.45
CA GLY A 261 17.95 2.53 -14.57
C GLY A 261 16.75 1.81 -13.97
N MET A 262 15.64 2.52 -13.75
CA MET A 262 14.43 1.97 -13.15
C MET A 262 13.60 1.19 -14.19
N MET A 263 13.98 -0.07 -14.39
CA MET A 263 13.37 -0.96 -15.40
C MET A 263 12.84 -2.22 -14.74
N VAL A 264 11.59 -2.56 -14.99
CA VAL A 264 11.05 -3.87 -14.60
C VAL A 264 11.75 -4.94 -15.45
N PRO A 265 12.34 -5.98 -14.85
CA PRO A 265 13.00 -7.05 -15.61
C PRO A 265 12.06 -7.68 -16.65
N ALA A 266 12.57 -7.96 -17.85
CA ALA A 266 11.73 -8.44 -18.95
C ALA A 266 10.96 -9.74 -18.65
N PRO A 267 11.52 -10.76 -17.94
CA PRO A 267 10.73 -11.90 -17.49
C PRO A 267 9.59 -11.51 -16.54
N ALA A 268 9.81 -10.53 -15.65
CA ALA A 268 8.77 -10.01 -14.77
C ALA A 268 7.68 -9.27 -15.57
N GLN A 269 8.02 -8.56 -16.64
CA GLN A 269 7.04 -7.95 -17.54
C GLN A 269 6.20 -9.02 -18.26
N ALA A 270 6.80 -10.11 -18.71
CA ALA A 270 6.07 -11.23 -19.35
C ALA A 270 5.07 -11.88 -18.38
N ALA A 271 5.50 -12.11 -17.14
CA ALA A 271 4.62 -12.65 -16.09
C ALA A 271 3.48 -11.68 -15.74
N ALA A 272 3.77 -10.37 -15.72
CA ALA A 272 2.78 -9.34 -15.48
C ALA A 272 1.70 -9.28 -16.56
N VAL A 273 2.05 -9.49 -17.84
CA VAL A 273 1.08 -9.61 -18.95
C VAL A 273 0.07 -10.72 -18.68
N VAL A 274 0.54 -11.90 -18.25
CA VAL A 274 -0.34 -13.02 -17.90
C VAL A 274 -1.25 -12.63 -16.73
N ALA A 275 -0.68 -12.05 -15.67
CA ALA A 275 -1.43 -11.66 -14.48
C ALA A 275 -2.51 -10.60 -14.78
N PHE A 276 -2.21 -9.58 -15.59
CA PHE A 276 -3.20 -8.53 -15.95
C PHE A 276 -4.33 -9.09 -16.83
N ASN A 277 -4.08 -10.12 -17.61
CA ASN A 277 -5.08 -10.73 -18.48
C ASN A 277 -5.93 -11.83 -17.80
N ASP A 278 -5.61 -12.20 -16.57
CA ASP A 278 -6.37 -13.16 -15.76
C ASP A 278 -7.07 -12.43 -14.60
N ASP A 279 -8.39 -12.38 -14.64
CA ASP A 279 -9.21 -11.80 -13.59
C ASP A 279 -9.73 -12.90 -12.62
N ALA A 280 -9.77 -14.16 -13.05
CA ALA A 280 -10.33 -15.25 -12.25
C ALA A 280 -9.53 -15.54 -10.97
N HIS A 281 -8.20 -15.48 -11.02
CA HIS A 281 -7.38 -15.66 -9.81
C HIS A 281 -7.61 -14.55 -8.79
N VAL A 282 -7.90 -13.33 -9.23
CA VAL A 282 -8.19 -12.19 -8.35
C VAL A 282 -9.52 -12.40 -7.65
N ASP A 283 -10.55 -12.83 -8.37
CA ASP A 283 -11.87 -13.09 -7.81
C ASP A 283 -11.81 -14.25 -6.79
N ALA A 284 -11.05 -15.31 -7.08
CA ALA A 284 -10.78 -16.37 -6.13
C ALA A 284 -10.07 -15.87 -4.88
N GLN A 285 -9.03 -15.05 -5.03
CA GLN A 285 -8.28 -14.47 -3.91
C GLN A 285 -9.12 -13.49 -3.08
N ARG A 286 -10.03 -12.72 -3.71
CA ARG A 286 -11.00 -11.87 -2.99
C ARG A 286 -11.86 -12.69 -2.02
N ALA A 287 -12.37 -13.85 -2.45
CA ALA A 287 -13.17 -14.73 -1.59
C ALA A 287 -12.36 -15.24 -0.39
N VAL A 288 -11.08 -15.58 -0.59
CA VAL A 288 -10.17 -15.98 0.48
C VAL A 288 -9.98 -14.84 1.49
N TYR A 289 -9.65 -13.63 1.01
CA TYR A 289 -9.45 -12.49 1.92
C TYR A 289 -10.72 -12.07 2.65
N THR A 290 -11.88 -12.14 2.01
CA THR A 290 -13.17 -11.90 2.68
C THR A 290 -13.38 -12.84 3.85
N THR A 291 -13.09 -14.13 3.67
CA THR A 291 -13.17 -15.12 4.74
C THR A 291 -12.17 -14.83 5.86
N ARG A 292 -10.91 -14.56 5.52
CA ARG A 292 -9.85 -14.26 6.49
C ARG A 292 -10.12 -12.99 7.31
N LEU A 293 -10.59 -11.91 6.66
CA LEU A 293 -10.96 -10.67 7.35
C LEU A 293 -12.07 -10.91 8.39
N ASN A 294 -13.11 -11.68 8.03
CA ASN A 294 -14.18 -12.01 8.98
C ASN A 294 -13.67 -12.85 10.15
N ARG A 295 -12.90 -13.90 9.90
CA ARG A 295 -12.31 -14.76 10.94
C ARG A 295 -11.43 -13.95 11.90
N LEU A 296 -10.54 -13.12 11.36
CA LEU A 296 -9.66 -12.27 12.16
C LEU A 296 -10.45 -11.22 12.93
N ARG A 297 -11.49 -10.61 12.36
CA ARG A 297 -12.37 -9.68 13.07
C ARG A 297 -12.99 -10.35 14.30
N GLU A 298 -13.58 -11.54 14.15
CA GLU A 298 -14.16 -12.30 15.24
C GLU A 298 -13.13 -12.61 16.32
N LEU A 299 -11.93 -13.01 15.90
CA LEU A 299 -10.84 -13.35 16.81
C LEU A 299 -10.36 -12.12 17.61
N PHE A 300 -10.11 -10.99 16.96
CA PHE A 300 -9.62 -9.77 17.60
C PHE A 300 -10.70 -9.06 18.44
N SER A 301 -11.98 -9.20 18.10
CA SER A 301 -13.09 -8.69 18.92
C SER A 301 -13.12 -9.35 20.33
N THR A 302 -12.47 -10.49 20.53
CA THR A 302 -12.39 -11.14 21.84
C THR A 302 -11.46 -10.40 22.83
N TYR A 303 -10.75 -9.38 22.36
CA TYR A 303 -9.88 -8.51 23.16
C TYR A 303 -10.56 -7.20 23.57
N ASP A 304 -11.87 -7.10 23.45
CA ASP A 304 -12.65 -5.87 23.63
C ASP A 304 -12.21 -4.74 22.68
N ALA A 305 -11.47 -5.10 21.63
CA ALA A 305 -11.07 -4.16 20.60
C ALA A 305 -12.25 -3.84 19.67
N GLU A 306 -12.39 -2.58 19.30
CA GLU A 306 -13.33 -2.19 18.26
C GLU A 306 -12.73 -2.53 16.89
N VAL A 307 -13.33 -3.48 16.18
CA VAL A 307 -12.84 -4.02 14.91
C VAL A 307 -13.95 -4.01 13.87
N ALA A 308 -13.97 -2.98 13.04
CA ALA A 308 -14.83 -2.91 11.87
C ALA A 308 -14.20 -3.64 10.67
N LEU A 309 -15.04 -4.12 9.73
CA LEU A 309 -14.55 -4.50 8.42
C LEU A 309 -14.19 -3.22 7.65
N PRO A 310 -13.04 -3.20 6.94
CA PRO A 310 -12.63 -2.03 6.18
C PRO A 310 -13.52 -1.80 4.94
N GLY A 311 -13.57 -0.58 4.40
CA GLY A 311 -14.14 -0.32 3.08
C GLY A 311 -13.37 -1.00 1.96
N GLY A 312 -12.06 -1.16 2.15
CA GLY A 312 -11.18 -1.91 1.23
C GLY A 312 -9.83 -2.24 1.85
N GLY A 313 -8.96 -2.89 1.07
CA GLY A 313 -7.65 -3.34 1.51
C GLY A 313 -7.67 -4.70 2.22
N LEU A 314 -6.53 -5.07 2.78
CA LEU A 314 -6.26 -6.40 3.35
C LEU A 314 -6.01 -6.34 4.86
N TYR A 315 -6.50 -5.30 5.54
CA TYR A 315 -6.16 -5.02 6.92
C TYR A 315 -7.41 -4.77 7.76
N LEU A 316 -7.38 -5.26 9.00
CA LEU A 316 -8.23 -4.73 10.06
C LEU A 316 -7.45 -3.64 10.80
N TRP A 317 -8.15 -2.56 11.10
CA TRP A 317 -7.65 -1.46 11.92
C TRP A 317 -8.40 -1.49 13.24
N ALA A 318 -7.78 -2.15 14.23
CA ALA A 318 -8.42 -2.47 15.49
C ALA A 318 -8.06 -1.43 16.56
N ALA A 319 -9.06 -0.75 17.10
CA ALA A 319 -8.88 0.19 18.18
C ALA A 319 -8.70 -0.53 19.52
N SER A 320 -7.66 -0.15 20.26
CA SER A 320 -7.45 -0.61 21.62
C SER A 320 -8.48 -0.02 22.57
N PRO A 321 -9.09 -0.80 23.48
CA PRO A 321 -10.02 -0.27 24.47
C PRO A 321 -9.39 0.78 25.39
N ASP A 322 -8.08 0.68 25.62
CA ASP A 322 -7.33 1.58 26.49
C ASP A 322 -6.68 2.75 25.74
N GLY A 323 -6.87 2.83 24.41
CA GLY A 323 -6.20 3.82 23.56
C GLY A 323 -4.69 3.61 23.38
N ASP A 324 -4.16 2.42 23.75
CA ASP A 324 -2.76 2.04 23.62
C ASP A 324 -2.60 0.84 22.68
N GLY A 325 -2.18 1.10 21.43
CA GLY A 325 -1.95 0.06 20.43
C GLY A 325 -0.79 -0.86 20.75
N TRP A 326 0.25 -0.38 21.45
CA TRP A 326 1.35 -1.24 21.89
C TRP A 326 0.92 -2.22 23.00
N ALA A 327 0.09 -1.76 23.94
CA ALA A 327 -0.46 -2.62 24.98
C ALA A 327 -1.33 -3.74 24.36
N LEU A 328 -2.18 -3.39 23.38
CA LEU A 328 -2.98 -4.37 22.66
C LEU A 328 -2.10 -5.34 21.84
N ALA A 329 -1.10 -4.85 21.11
CA ALA A 329 -0.17 -5.68 20.34
C ALA A 329 0.59 -6.68 21.25
N ARG A 330 1.04 -6.23 22.41
CA ARG A 330 1.71 -7.07 23.41
C ARG A 330 0.76 -8.14 23.95
N ARG A 331 -0.45 -7.76 24.35
CA ARG A 331 -1.46 -8.67 24.85
C ARG A 331 -1.80 -9.77 23.82
N VAL A 332 -1.96 -9.40 22.57
CA VAL A 332 -2.21 -10.34 21.46
C VAL A 332 -1.01 -11.28 21.25
N ALA A 333 0.22 -10.76 21.34
CA ALA A 333 1.43 -11.57 21.24
C ALA A 333 1.56 -12.58 22.39
N GLU A 334 1.32 -12.15 23.63
CA GLU A 334 1.45 -12.98 24.83
C GLU A 334 0.33 -14.01 24.98
N GLU A 335 -0.86 -13.72 24.50
CA GLU A 335 -2.04 -14.56 24.73
C GLU A 335 -2.38 -15.48 23.55
N MET A 336 -2.03 -15.07 22.33
CA MET A 336 -2.42 -15.79 21.11
C MET A 336 -1.22 -16.18 20.24
N GLY A 337 -0.04 -15.60 20.48
CA GLY A 337 1.13 -15.82 19.64
C GLY A 337 0.99 -15.19 18.25
N ALA A 338 0.21 -14.12 18.12
CA ALA A 338 0.07 -13.36 16.90
C ALA A 338 0.85 -12.04 16.97
N LEU A 339 1.53 -11.70 15.89
CA LEU A 339 2.28 -10.46 15.76
C LEU A 339 1.49 -9.48 14.90
N ALA A 340 1.03 -8.36 15.49
CA ALA A 340 0.34 -7.27 14.80
C ALA A 340 1.18 -5.99 14.82
N SER A 341 0.95 -5.08 13.88
CA SER A 341 1.67 -3.79 13.84
C SER A 341 0.99 -2.74 14.72
N PRO A 342 1.69 -2.12 15.69
CA PRO A 342 1.20 -0.93 16.37
C PRO A 342 0.88 0.19 15.39
N GLY A 343 -0.23 0.87 15.64
CA GLY A 343 -0.76 1.86 14.71
C GLY A 343 0.10 3.11 14.59
N GLU A 344 0.93 3.43 15.59
CA GLU A 344 1.87 4.54 15.49
C GLU A 344 2.87 4.42 14.33
N PHE A 345 3.07 3.20 13.77
CA PHE A 345 3.90 2.99 12.58
C PHE A 345 3.35 3.69 11.32
N TYR A 346 2.07 4.07 11.36
CA TYR A 346 1.35 4.68 10.25
C TYR A 346 1.06 6.16 10.47
N GLY A 347 1.45 6.69 11.61
CA GLY A 347 1.31 8.08 12.00
C GLY A 347 0.91 8.24 13.48
N PRO A 348 1.20 9.39 14.09
CA PRO A 348 0.95 9.62 15.51
C PRO A 348 -0.51 9.42 15.94
N SER A 349 -1.46 9.79 15.08
CA SER A 349 -2.90 9.62 15.36
C SER A 349 -3.33 8.14 15.40
N GLY A 350 -2.48 7.21 14.94
CA GLY A 350 -2.73 5.77 14.99
C GLY A 350 -2.36 5.09 16.29
N GLN A 351 -1.77 5.80 17.28
CA GLN A 351 -1.21 5.20 18.49
C GLN A 351 -2.20 4.33 19.29
N GLY A 352 -3.50 4.63 19.20
CA GLY A 352 -4.56 3.85 19.85
C GLY A 352 -4.98 2.57 19.13
N HIS A 353 -4.33 2.20 18.04
CA HIS A 353 -4.75 1.10 17.17
C HIS A 353 -3.65 0.09 16.93
N ILE A 354 -4.05 -1.08 16.41
CA ILE A 354 -3.16 -2.04 15.76
C ILE A 354 -3.65 -2.34 14.35
N ARG A 355 -2.72 -2.61 13.43
CA ARG A 355 -3.06 -3.14 12.11
C ARG A 355 -2.85 -4.64 12.08
N VAL A 356 -3.86 -5.38 11.59
CA VAL A 356 -3.87 -6.84 11.44
C VAL A 356 -4.00 -7.18 9.96
N ALA A 357 -3.00 -7.82 9.36
CA ALA A 357 -2.98 -8.18 7.96
C ALA A 357 -3.64 -9.55 7.71
N ALA A 358 -4.65 -9.59 6.83
CA ALA A 358 -5.39 -10.81 6.49
C ALA A 358 -4.69 -11.66 5.40
N VAL A 359 -3.36 -11.67 5.37
CA VAL A 359 -2.57 -12.32 4.32
C VAL A 359 -1.92 -13.65 4.74
N ALA A 360 -2.01 -14.01 6.03
CA ALA A 360 -1.51 -15.28 6.51
C ALA A 360 -2.31 -16.46 5.93
N PRO A 361 -1.68 -17.62 5.65
CA PRO A 361 -2.39 -18.83 5.20
C PRO A 361 -3.45 -19.28 6.20
N ASP A 362 -4.52 -19.92 5.73
CA ASP A 362 -5.63 -20.37 6.58
C ASP A 362 -5.17 -21.25 7.74
N ALA A 363 -4.22 -22.16 7.53
CA ALA A 363 -3.67 -22.99 8.58
C ALA A 363 -3.01 -22.19 9.72
N ARG A 364 -2.52 -20.97 9.45
CA ARG A 364 -1.97 -20.09 10.50
C ARG A 364 -3.08 -19.39 11.27
N ILE A 365 -4.19 -19.07 10.62
CA ILE A 365 -5.38 -18.52 11.29
C ILE A 365 -6.06 -19.61 12.11
N ASP A 366 -6.17 -20.84 11.60
CA ASP A 366 -6.66 -22.01 12.34
C ASP A 366 -5.88 -22.20 13.65
N LEU A 367 -4.56 -22.04 13.62
CA LEU A 367 -3.70 -22.12 14.79
C LEU A 367 -4.04 -21.07 15.84
N LEU A 368 -4.33 -19.83 15.43
CA LEU A 368 -4.74 -18.77 16.37
C LEU A 368 -6.09 -19.11 17.01
N GLU A 369 -7.06 -19.58 16.23
CA GLU A 369 -8.37 -19.98 16.73
C GLU A 369 -8.27 -21.14 17.75
N GLN A 370 -7.43 -22.14 17.45
CA GLN A 370 -7.16 -23.26 18.38
C GLN A 370 -6.54 -22.78 19.70
N ARG A 371 -5.54 -21.89 19.64
CA ARG A 371 -4.90 -21.33 20.84
C ARG A 371 -5.90 -20.55 21.70
N MET A 372 -6.77 -19.76 21.08
CA MET A 372 -7.81 -19.02 21.80
C MET A 372 -8.89 -19.92 22.39
N ALA A 373 -9.28 -21.00 21.69
CA ALA A 373 -10.23 -21.98 22.21
C ALA A 373 -9.68 -22.74 23.45
N ALA A 374 -8.41 -23.17 23.38
CA ALA A 374 -7.73 -23.82 24.49
C ALA A 374 -7.69 -22.91 25.71
N ARG A 375 -7.33 -21.64 25.56
CA ARG A 375 -7.29 -20.67 26.65
C ARG A 375 -8.65 -20.46 27.33
N ARG A 376 -9.73 -20.38 26.55
CA ARG A 376 -11.10 -20.26 27.08
C ARG A 376 -11.51 -21.51 27.85
N GLY A 377 -11.13 -22.69 27.38
CA GLY A 377 -11.38 -23.98 28.07
C GLY A 377 -10.69 -24.07 29.41
N ASP A 378 -9.48 -23.53 29.56
CA ASP A 378 -8.74 -23.45 30.80
C ASP A 378 -9.33 -22.44 31.80
N THR A 379 -9.91 -21.34 31.31
CA THR A 379 -10.56 -20.33 32.17
C THR A 379 -11.87 -20.81 32.76
N VAL A 380 -12.59 -21.69 32.06
CA VAL A 380 -13.86 -22.29 32.56
C VAL A 380 -13.62 -23.41 33.58
N ARG A 381 -12.41 -23.99 33.67
CA ARG A 381 -12.04 -25.04 34.59
C ARG A 381 -11.41 -24.54 35.91
N LYS A 382 -11.14 -23.28 36.07
CA LYS A 382 -10.67 -22.61 37.28
C LYS A 382 -11.80 -21.82 37.95
#